data_993dbe9d88b3a6077e1fa75e48d58128
#
_entry.id   993dbe9d88b3a6077e1fa75e48d58128
#
_cell.length_a   1.000
_cell.length_b   1.000
_cell.length_c   1.000
_cell.angle_alpha   90.00
_cell.angle_beta   90.00
_cell.angle_gamma   90.00
#
_symmetry.space_group_name_H-M   'P 1'
#
loop_
_entity.id
_entity.type
_entity.pdbx_description
1 polymer ?
#
loop_
_entity_poly.entity_id
_entity_poly.type
_entity_poly.pdbx_seq_one_letter_code
_entity_poly.pdbx_strand_id
1 'polypeptide(L)'
;MKKRISLCLATLLASCQSTQHSKAPVPQSVIKQVAPAVTQTSYKKITCRVTYYTPDKRWGKQVASPGVKEAIQGVTVAAHPDFKFGTKISIPRLKGILDDGLFLIQDRGSAVTKKTASRGKAYVIDIYLASPKSLKFYTKLPAYMDVYFAKPE
;
A
#
# COMPACT_ATOMS: atom_id res chain seq x y z
N MET A 1 38.97 36.72 28.30
CA MET A 1 38.98 36.60 29.78
C MET A 1 38.46 35.23 30.17
N LYS A 2 39.32 34.47 30.82
CA LYS A 2 39.09 33.09 31.29
C LYS A 2 38.24 33.11 32.55
N LYS A 3 37.23 32.24 32.70
CA LYS A 3 36.84 31.73 34.02
C LYS A 3 36.47 30.24 33.90
N ARG A 4 37.37 29.43 34.39
CA ARG A 4 37.18 28.05 34.83
C ARG A 4 36.50 28.11 36.20
N ILE A 5 35.53 27.23 36.44
CA ILE A 5 35.14 26.83 37.77
C ILE A 5 35.06 25.32 37.81
N SER A 6 35.76 24.81 38.78
CA SER A 6 36.14 23.44 39.06
C SER A 6 35.13 22.77 40.00
N LEU A 7 34.95 21.48 39.83
CA LEU A 7 34.89 20.42 40.86
C LEU A 7 33.80 20.48 41.94
N CYS A 8 32.96 19.44 41.98
CA CYS A 8 32.77 18.67 43.22
C CYS A 8 32.23 17.27 42.93
N LEU A 9 33.01 16.33 43.35
CA LEU A 9 32.85 14.88 43.39
C LEU A 9 32.09 14.55 44.69
N ALA A 10 30.99 13.77 44.60
CA ALA A 10 30.39 13.15 45.77
C ALA A 10 29.86 11.75 45.39
N THR A 11 30.63 10.78 45.71
CA THR A 11 30.30 9.34 45.74
C THR A 11 29.35 9.05 46.90
N LEU A 12 28.20 8.45 46.64
CA LEU A 12 27.38 7.80 47.66
C LEU A 12 27.07 6.38 47.18
N LEU A 13 27.80 5.43 47.78
CA LEU A 13 27.51 4.00 47.75
C LEU A 13 26.32 3.72 48.67
N ALA A 14 25.16 3.37 48.12
CA ALA A 14 24.08 2.78 48.88
C ALA A 14 23.93 1.32 48.43
N SER A 15 24.41 0.44 49.32
CA SER A 15 24.20 -1.00 49.29
C SER A 15 22.72 -1.27 49.56
N CYS A 16 22.00 -1.81 48.60
CA CYS A 16 20.66 -2.32 48.79
C CYS A 16 20.65 -3.84 48.65
N GLN A 17 20.55 -4.53 49.78
CA GLN A 17 20.40 -5.97 49.87
C GLN A 17 19.01 -6.36 49.29
N SER A 18 19.02 -7.11 48.22
CA SER A 18 17.78 -7.70 47.66
C SER A 18 17.47 -9.01 48.34
N THR A 19 16.41 -9.05 49.13
CA THR A 19 15.78 -10.25 49.66
C THR A 19 15.23 -11.08 48.49
N GLN A 20 15.80 -12.25 48.30
CA GLN A 20 15.27 -13.28 47.39
C GLN A 20 13.96 -13.83 47.93
N HIS A 21 12.83 -13.44 47.32
CA HIS A 21 11.58 -14.16 47.49
C HIS A 21 11.55 -15.34 46.52
N SER A 22 11.68 -16.53 47.11
CA SER A 22 11.44 -17.80 46.41
C SER A 22 10.00 -17.84 45.94
N LYS A 23 9.77 -17.71 44.66
CA LYS A 23 8.48 -17.85 44.02
C LYS A 23 8.36 -19.29 43.50
N ALA A 24 7.41 -20.04 44.01
CA ALA A 24 7.08 -21.41 43.58
C ALA A 24 6.82 -21.48 42.06
N PRO A 25 7.18 -22.62 41.41
CA PRO A 25 6.97 -22.78 39.99
C PRO A 25 5.45 -22.80 39.67
N VAL A 26 4.98 -21.83 38.89
CA VAL A 26 3.64 -21.85 38.31
C VAL A 26 3.63 -22.92 37.20
N PRO A 27 2.63 -23.84 37.17
CA PRO A 27 2.53 -24.79 36.08
C PRO A 27 2.29 -24.06 34.77
N GLN A 28 3.22 -24.20 33.83
CA GLN A 28 3.06 -23.71 32.46
C GLN A 28 1.98 -24.54 31.79
N SER A 29 0.74 -24.04 31.81
CA SER A 29 -0.29 -24.50 30.91
C SER A 29 0.19 -24.19 29.48
N VAL A 30 0.37 -25.27 28.70
CA VAL A 30 0.75 -25.22 27.29
C VAL A 30 -0.37 -24.48 26.54
N ILE A 31 -0.24 -23.16 26.41
CA ILE A 31 -1.05 -22.38 25.48
C ILE A 31 -0.54 -22.76 24.10
N LYS A 32 -1.23 -23.70 23.47
CA LYS A 32 -1.06 -24.02 22.05
C LYS A 32 -1.41 -22.74 21.29
N GLN A 33 -0.39 -21.91 21.01
CA GLN A 33 -0.55 -20.77 20.11
C GLN A 33 -0.94 -21.31 18.75
N VAL A 34 -2.24 -21.27 18.46
CA VAL A 34 -2.73 -21.41 17.09
C VAL A 34 -2.28 -20.16 16.37
N ALA A 35 -1.16 -20.24 15.68
CA ALA A 35 -0.74 -19.19 14.76
C ALA A 35 -1.90 -18.98 13.78
N PRO A 36 -2.38 -17.72 13.59
CA PRO A 36 -3.39 -17.47 12.57
C PRO A 36 -2.83 -17.93 11.24
N ALA A 37 -3.56 -18.82 10.56
CA ALA A 37 -3.22 -19.26 9.21
C ALA A 37 -3.15 -18.00 8.34
N VAL A 38 -1.93 -17.58 8.01
CA VAL A 38 -1.71 -16.52 7.04
C VAL A 38 -2.16 -17.09 5.71
N THR A 39 -3.36 -16.72 5.28
CA THR A 39 -3.89 -17.05 3.95
C THR A 39 -2.92 -16.45 2.94
N GLN A 40 -2.09 -17.28 2.34
CA GLN A 40 -1.16 -16.83 1.29
C GLN A 40 -1.99 -16.45 0.07
N THR A 41 -2.26 -15.16 -0.07
CA THR A 41 -2.88 -14.63 -1.29
C THR A 41 -1.94 -14.90 -2.45
N SER A 42 -2.32 -15.79 -3.36
CA SER A 42 -1.53 -16.02 -4.56
C SER A 42 -1.80 -14.91 -5.58
N TYR A 43 -0.74 -14.47 -6.27
CA TYR A 43 -0.82 -13.40 -7.26
C TYR A 43 -0.47 -13.91 -8.67
N LYS A 44 -1.14 -13.30 -9.68
CA LYS A 44 -0.77 -13.44 -11.09
C LYS A 44 -0.03 -12.17 -11.52
N LYS A 45 1.21 -12.31 -11.96
CA LYS A 45 2.01 -11.20 -12.50
C LYS A 45 1.69 -10.98 -13.97
N ILE A 46 1.43 -9.72 -14.36
CA ILE A 46 1.23 -9.29 -15.75
C ILE A 46 1.93 -7.95 -15.93
N THR A 47 2.72 -7.79 -16.99
CA THR A 47 3.26 -6.48 -17.39
C THR A 47 2.16 -5.68 -18.08
N CYS A 48 1.74 -4.57 -17.48
CA CYS A 48 0.67 -3.71 -17.96
C CYS A 48 1.19 -2.34 -18.39
N ARG A 49 0.48 -1.70 -19.32
CA ARG A 49 0.64 -0.28 -19.62
C ARG A 49 -0.03 0.52 -18.49
N VAL A 50 0.73 1.30 -17.74
CA VAL A 50 0.20 2.15 -16.68
C VAL A 50 -0.04 3.56 -17.23
N THR A 51 -1.22 4.09 -16.94
CA THR A 51 -1.66 5.44 -17.26
C THR A 51 -2.28 6.08 -16.03
N TYR A 52 -2.58 7.37 -16.10
CA TYR A 52 -3.12 8.13 -14.99
C TYR A 52 -4.27 9.00 -15.46
N TYR A 53 -5.34 9.06 -14.69
CA TYR A 53 -6.48 9.92 -14.97
C TYR A 53 -6.84 10.78 -13.75
N THR A 54 -7.56 11.83 -14.00
CA THR A 54 -8.01 12.80 -12.98
C THR A 54 -9.52 12.99 -13.08
N PRO A 55 -10.17 13.61 -12.08
CA PRO A 55 -11.60 13.90 -12.15
C PRO A 55 -11.98 14.56 -13.46
N ASP A 56 -12.96 14.01 -14.14
CA ASP A 56 -13.54 14.57 -15.36
C ASP A 56 -14.54 15.67 -15.01
N LYS A 57 -14.67 16.69 -15.88
CA LYS A 57 -15.64 17.77 -15.69
C LYS A 57 -17.10 17.29 -15.71
N ARG A 58 -17.37 16.22 -16.42
CA ARG A 58 -18.72 15.67 -16.62
C ARG A 58 -19.10 14.67 -15.52
N TRP A 59 -18.16 13.80 -15.15
CA TRP A 59 -18.43 12.67 -14.26
C TRP A 59 -17.85 12.86 -12.85
N GLY A 60 -17.02 13.91 -12.66
CA GLY A 60 -16.37 14.18 -11.38
C GLY A 60 -15.47 13.01 -10.95
N LYS A 61 -15.73 12.49 -9.76
CA LYS A 61 -15.00 11.37 -9.16
C LYS A 61 -15.77 10.04 -9.24
N GLN A 62 -16.87 9.97 -9.97
CA GLN A 62 -17.69 8.76 -10.06
C GLN A 62 -16.88 7.60 -10.62
N VAL A 63 -17.17 6.40 -10.11
CA VAL A 63 -16.56 5.14 -10.54
C VAL A 63 -17.61 4.14 -10.98
N ALA A 64 -17.22 3.18 -11.80
CA ALA A 64 -18.13 2.19 -12.36
C ALA A 64 -18.47 1.03 -11.40
N SER A 65 -17.71 0.86 -10.32
CA SER A 65 -17.92 -0.24 -9.36
C SER A 65 -19.19 -0.03 -8.52
N PRO A 66 -20.11 -0.99 -8.48
CA PRO A 66 -21.29 -0.90 -7.62
C PRO A 66 -20.91 -0.69 -6.14
N GLY A 67 -21.63 0.20 -5.45
CA GLY A 67 -21.42 0.47 -4.03
C GLY A 67 -20.23 1.37 -3.69
N VAL A 68 -19.39 1.73 -4.65
CA VAL A 68 -18.31 2.70 -4.48
C VAL A 68 -18.79 4.07 -4.95
N LYS A 69 -18.77 5.06 -4.05
CA LYS A 69 -19.29 6.41 -4.37
C LYS A 69 -18.33 7.24 -5.21
N GLU A 70 -17.04 7.23 -4.84
CA GLU A 70 -16.03 8.09 -5.45
C GLU A 70 -14.69 7.40 -5.58
N ALA A 71 -13.90 7.82 -6.58
CA ALA A 71 -12.51 7.42 -6.72
C ALA A 71 -11.63 8.03 -5.63
N ILE A 72 -10.72 7.24 -5.11
CA ILE A 72 -9.77 7.63 -4.06
C ILE A 72 -8.34 7.47 -4.60
N GLN A 73 -7.55 8.54 -4.53
CA GLN A 73 -6.13 8.49 -4.88
C GLN A 73 -5.39 7.50 -3.97
N GLY A 74 -4.49 6.71 -4.52
CA GLY A 74 -3.77 5.66 -3.78
C GLY A 74 -4.57 4.36 -3.65
N VAL A 75 -5.87 4.35 -4.02
CA VAL A 75 -6.73 3.17 -3.91
C VAL A 75 -7.34 2.78 -5.25
N THR A 76 -7.94 3.73 -5.96
CA THR A 76 -8.79 3.43 -7.13
C THR A 76 -7.98 3.32 -8.42
N VAL A 77 -8.23 2.23 -9.17
CA VAL A 77 -7.76 2.10 -10.54
C VAL A 77 -8.90 1.64 -11.46
N ALA A 78 -8.82 2.07 -12.72
CA ALA A 78 -9.61 1.50 -13.80
C ALA A 78 -8.82 0.39 -14.50
N ALA A 79 -9.50 -0.70 -14.88
CA ALA A 79 -8.90 -1.83 -15.56
C ALA A 79 -9.85 -2.47 -16.58
N HIS A 80 -9.34 -3.38 -17.41
CA HIS A 80 -10.13 -4.16 -18.38
C HIS A 80 -11.18 -5.03 -17.69
N PRO A 81 -12.36 -5.27 -18.30
CA PRO A 81 -13.42 -6.13 -17.74
C PRO A 81 -13.02 -7.57 -17.41
N ASP A 82 -11.94 -8.09 -17.99
CA ASP A 82 -11.38 -9.41 -17.64
C ASP A 82 -10.98 -9.50 -16.15
N PHE A 83 -10.76 -8.37 -15.51
CA PHE A 83 -10.48 -8.29 -14.08
C PHE A 83 -11.74 -7.80 -13.34
N LYS A 84 -12.22 -8.56 -12.37
CA LYS A 84 -13.44 -8.23 -11.61
C LYS A 84 -13.24 -6.96 -10.77
N PHE A 85 -14.32 -6.22 -10.54
CA PHE A 85 -14.32 -5.15 -9.52
C PHE A 85 -13.95 -5.73 -8.15
N GLY A 86 -13.28 -4.93 -7.32
CA GLY A 86 -12.78 -5.34 -6.02
C GLY A 86 -11.49 -6.18 -6.06
N THR A 87 -11.01 -6.59 -7.25
CA THR A 87 -9.72 -7.27 -7.34
C THR A 87 -8.62 -6.38 -6.78
N LYS A 88 -7.86 -6.91 -5.81
CA LYS A 88 -6.67 -6.27 -5.26
C LYS A 88 -5.51 -6.43 -6.24
N ILE A 89 -4.79 -5.34 -6.49
CA ILE A 89 -3.57 -5.36 -7.30
C ILE A 89 -2.43 -4.68 -6.55
N SER A 90 -1.21 -5.14 -6.82
CA SER A 90 0.01 -4.50 -6.34
C SER A 90 0.87 -4.05 -7.53
N ILE A 91 1.37 -2.83 -7.45
CA ILE A 91 2.34 -2.26 -8.40
C ILE A 91 3.57 -1.84 -7.58
N PRO A 92 4.53 -2.74 -7.33
CA PRO A 92 5.64 -2.49 -6.43
C PRO A 92 6.46 -1.25 -6.78
N ARG A 93 6.52 -0.90 -8.06
CA ARG A 93 7.21 0.30 -8.57
C ARG A 93 6.61 1.61 -8.04
N LEU A 94 5.36 1.59 -7.58
CA LEU A 94 4.65 2.77 -7.06
C LEU A 94 4.66 2.83 -5.54
N LYS A 95 5.18 1.82 -4.85
CA LYS A 95 5.30 1.83 -3.38
C LYS A 95 6.18 3.00 -2.92
N GLY A 96 5.67 3.81 -1.99
CA GLY A 96 6.31 5.02 -1.49
C GLY A 96 6.26 6.22 -2.44
N ILE A 97 5.71 6.04 -3.67
CA ILE A 97 5.45 7.13 -4.63
C ILE A 97 3.96 7.44 -4.65
N LEU A 98 3.13 6.43 -4.64
CA LEU A 98 1.69 6.51 -4.60
C LEU A 98 1.21 5.51 -3.54
N ASP A 99 1.26 5.95 -2.28
CA ASP A 99 0.93 5.20 -1.08
C ASP A 99 1.75 3.89 -0.94
N ASP A 100 1.14 2.78 -0.61
CA ASP A 100 1.81 1.49 -0.43
C ASP A 100 1.96 0.69 -1.75
N GLY A 101 1.46 1.24 -2.85
CA GLY A 101 1.45 0.58 -4.17
C GLY A 101 0.40 -0.52 -4.29
N LEU A 102 -0.60 -0.55 -3.39
CA LEU A 102 -1.74 -1.45 -3.41
C LEU A 102 -2.98 -0.72 -3.88
N PHE A 103 -3.73 -1.31 -4.79
CA PHE A 103 -4.90 -0.68 -5.38
C PHE A 103 -6.07 -1.66 -5.48
N LEU A 104 -7.27 -1.10 -5.67
CA LEU A 104 -8.50 -1.83 -5.96
C LEU A 104 -9.00 -1.47 -7.36
N ILE A 105 -9.42 -2.47 -8.11
CA ILE A 105 -10.11 -2.25 -9.37
C ILE A 105 -11.54 -1.82 -9.06
N GLN A 106 -11.81 -0.53 -9.23
CA GLN A 106 -13.11 0.08 -8.91
C GLN A 106 -13.70 0.85 -10.08
N ASP A 107 -12.94 1.01 -11.18
CA ASP A 107 -13.42 1.80 -12.29
C ASP A 107 -13.24 1.10 -13.64
N ARG A 108 -13.92 1.64 -14.65
CA ARG A 108 -13.87 1.24 -16.06
C ARG A 108 -13.82 2.50 -16.92
N GLY A 109 -13.26 2.36 -18.08
CA GLY A 109 -13.27 3.41 -19.08
C GLY A 109 -12.97 2.83 -20.47
N SER A 110 -13.33 3.56 -21.51
CA SER A 110 -13.08 3.14 -22.88
C SER A 110 -11.59 2.93 -23.16
N ALA A 111 -10.72 3.72 -22.53
CA ALA A 111 -9.27 3.64 -22.69
C ALA A 111 -8.70 2.29 -22.19
N VAL A 112 -9.16 1.82 -21.04
CA VAL A 112 -8.73 0.53 -20.48
C VAL A 112 -9.40 -0.65 -21.18
N THR A 113 -10.70 -0.53 -21.52
CA THR A 113 -11.46 -1.57 -22.22
C THR A 113 -10.93 -1.81 -23.63
N LYS A 114 -10.65 -0.74 -24.38
CA LYS A 114 -10.07 -0.80 -25.73
C LYS A 114 -8.57 -0.94 -25.74
N LYS A 115 -7.91 -0.93 -24.59
CA LYS A 115 -6.44 -0.98 -24.43
C LYS A 115 -5.73 0.10 -25.25
N THR A 116 -6.32 1.30 -25.34
CA THR A 116 -5.92 2.36 -26.29
C THR A 116 -4.46 2.76 -26.09
N ALA A 117 -4.02 2.98 -24.84
CA ALA A 117 -2.65 3.42 -24.55
C ALA A 117 -1.56 2.40 -24.90
N SER A 118 -1.92 1.12 -25.04
CA SER A 118 -1.01 0.04 -25.47
C SER A 118 -1.24 -0.38 -26.93
N ARG A 119 -2.14 0.28 -27.65
CA ARG A 119 -2.55 -0.11 -29.01
C ARG A 119 -3.00 -1.59 -29.09
N GLY A 120 -3.73 -2.05 -28.08
CA GLY A 120 -4.21 -3.42 -27.96
C GLY A 120 -3.16 -4.45 -27.50
N LYS A 121 -1.88 -4.09 -27.40
CA LYS A 121 -0.78 -5.05 -27.16
C LYS A 121 -0.68 -5.52 -25.69
N ALA A 122 -1.14 -4.72 -24.73
CA ALA A 122 -1.09 -5.04 -23.30
C ALA A 122 -2.34 -4.53 -22.58
N TYR A 123 -2.64 -5.10 -21.42
CA TYR A 123 -3.64 -4.52 -20.53
C TYR A 123 -3.22 -3.12 -20.10
N VAL A 124 -4.19 -2.24 -19.94
CA VAL A 124 -4.00 -0.89 -19.43
C VAL A 124 -4.57 -0.84 -18.03
N ILE A 125 -3.78 -0.33 -17.10
CA ILE A 125 -4.20 0.06 -15.74
C ILE A 125 -4.16 1.56 -15.68
N ASP A 126 -5.30 2.18 -15.42
CA ASP A 126 -5.43 3.63 -15.35
C ASP A 126 -5.64 4.04 -13.89
N ILE A 127 -4.68 4.78 -13.33
CA ILE A 127 -4.62 5.08 -11.90
C ILE A 127 -5.23 6.44 -11.64
N TYR A 128 -6.15 6.50 -10.69
CA TYR A 128 -6.80 7.75 -10.30
C TYR A 128 -5.86 8.67 -9.53
N LEU A 129 -5.82 9.95 -9.96
CA LEU A 129 -5.14 11.04 -9.28
C LEU A 129 -6.16 12.14 -8.94
N ALA A 130 -6.18 12.60 -7.69
CA ALA A 130 -7.13 13.59 -7.23
C ALA A 130 -6.89 15.01 -7.85
N SER A 131 -5.68 15.26 -8.37
CA SER A 131 -5.31 16.55 -8.92
C SER A 131 -4.61 16.46 -10.27
N PRO A 132 -5.03 17.25 -11.27
CA PRO A 132 -4.32 17.34 -12.55
C PRO A 132 -2.87 17.82 -12.42
N LYS A 133 -2.57 18.59 -11.37
CA LYS A 133 -1.20 19.10 -11.12
C LYS A 133 -0.19 17.97 -10.91
N SER A 134 -0.64 16.86 -10.36
CA SER A 134 0.20 15.68 -10.12
C SER A 134 0.52 14.90 -11.40
N LEU A 135 -0.32 15.01 -12.43
CA LEU A 135 -0.22 14.23 -13.66
C LEU A 135 1.15 14.34 -14.33
N LYS A 136 1.71 15.54 -14.38
CA LYS A 136 3.03 15.83 -14.99
C LYS A 136 4.17 15.03 -14.31
N PHE A 137 4.07 14.77 -13.01
CA PHE A 137 5.04 13.97 -12.28
C PHE A 137 4.90 12.47 -12.64
N TYR A 138 3.69 11.94 -12.54
CA TYR A 138 3.42 10.51 -12.73
C TYR A 138 3.65 10.05 -14.18
N THR A 139 3.41 10.91 -15.18
CA THR A 139 3.66 10.59 -16.59
C THR A 139 5.15 10.43 -16.94
N LYS A 140 6.07 10.84 -16.05
CA LYS A 140 7.51 10.61 -16.20
C LYS A 140 7.94 9.21 -15.72
N LEU A 141 7.09 8.49 -14.99
CA LEU A 141 7.36 7.13 -14.55
C LEU A 141 7.35 6.16 -15.75
N PRO A 142 7.96 4.97 -15.60
CA PRO A 142 7.94 3.96 -16.65
C PRO A 142 6.52 3.67 -17.14
N ALA A 143 6.37 3.63 -18.43
CA ALA A 143 5.07 3.44 -19.08
C ALA A 143 4.53 2.00 -18.92
N TYR A 144 5.42 1.02 -18.76
CA TYR A 144 5.08 -0.37 -18.53
C TYR A 144 5.63 -0.80 -17.19
N MET A 145 4.79 -1.44 -16.39
CA MET A 145 5.12 -1.91 -15.05
C MET A 145 4.55 -3.31 -14.82
N ASP A 146 5.21 -4.07 -13.95
CA ASP A 146 4.69 -5.33 -13.45
C ASP A 146 3.58 -5.06 -12.45
N VAL A 147 2.43 -5.67 -12.71
CA VAL A 147 1.22 -5.59 -11.90
C VAL A 147 0.90 -6.98 -11.40
N TYR A 148 0.71 -7.13 -10.13
CA TYR A 148 0.38 -8.38 -9.45
C TYR A 148 -1.10 -8.37 -9.08
N PHE A 149 -1.87 -9.23 -9.69
CA PHE A 149 -3.31 -9.37 -9.46
C PHE A 149 -3.55 -10.48 -8.43
N ALA A 150 -4.25 -10.18 -7.35
CA ALA A 150 -4.70 -11.21 -6.42
C ALA A 150 -5.60 -12.20 -7.16
N LYS A 151 -5.33 -13.49 -7.01
CA LYS A 151 -6.23 -14.52 -7.53
C LYS A 151 -7.52 -14.50 -6.71
N PRO A 152 -8.68 -14.70 -7.35
CA PRO A 152 -9.92 -14.91 -6.61
C PRO A 152 -9.76 -16.14 -5.71
N GLU A 153 -10.24 -15.98 -4.48
CA GLU A 153 -10.43 -17.11 -3.55
C GLU A 153 -11.54 -18.02 -4.02
#